data_6b658ba521c854d8524b8cc39d74ceff
#
_entry.id   6b658ba521c854d8524b8cc39d74ceff
#
_cell.length_a   1.000
_cell.length_b   1.000
_cell.length_c   1.000
_cell.angle_alpha   90.00
_cell.angle_beta   90.00
_cell.angle_gamma   90.00
#
_symmetry.space_group_name_H-M   'P 1'
#
loop_
_entity.id
_entity.type
_entity.pdbx_description
1 polymer ?
#
loop_
_entity_poly.entity_id
_entity_poly.type
_entity_poly.pdbx_seq_one_letter_code
_entity_poly.pdbx_strand_id
1 'polypeptide(L)'
;ISMHAEKRFMAPINVEEFYPLDDSEQDGHKTHIVMSWLLGPTNDLHASLTAELLAGVLLEDSASPLQQALETCDLGTAPSPLCGLDNSNKEMTFVCGMEGSTPEDTQAVEDLIISTLQDVVKEGVPQESIEAVLHQLEMEQREIGGGSYPYGLELILDATTTAVHYGAALAALSLTPVLEQLRSDI
;
A
#
# COMPACT_ATOMS: atom_id res chain seq x y z
N ILE A 1 26.12 -6.07 5.64
CA ILE A 1 25.97 -4.63 5.38
C ILE A 1 24.77 -4.18 6.20
N SER A 2 24.97 -3.28 7.18
CA SER A 2 23.85 -2.72 7.94
C SER A 2 23.19 -1.62 7.11
N MET A 3 21.92 -1.79 6.77
CA MET A 3 21.12 -0.73 6.18
C MET A 3 20.52 0.13 7.30
N HIS A 4 20.68 1.43 7.18
CA HIS A 4 20.06 2.38 8.10
C HIS A 4 18.64 2.69 7.65
N ALA A 5 17.80 3.16 8.58
CA ALA A 5 16.50 3.72 8.24
C ALA A 5 16.66 4.95 7.34
N GLU A 6 15.70 5.18 6.44
CA GLU A 6 15.74 6.34 5.54
C GLU A 6 15.53 7.64 6.33
N LYS A 7 16.23 8.67 5.90
CA LYS A 7 16.10 9.99 6.53
C LYS A 7 14.75 10.60 6.17
N ARG A 8 13.97 10.95 7.18
CA ARG A 8 12.69 11.64 6.96
C ARG A 8 12.91 13.07 6.45
N PHE A 9 12.14 13.44 5.46
CA PHE A 9 12.07 14.83 5.01
C PHE A 9 11.29 15.68 6.01
N MET A 10 11.64 16.97 6.09
CA MET A 10 10.95 17.93 6.97
C MET A 10 9.64 18.46 6.36
N ALA A 11 9.46 18.28 5.06
CA ALA A 11 8.28 18.64 4.29
C ALA A 11 8.14 17.68 3.11
N PRO A 12 6.94 17.58 2.50
CA PRO A 12 6.77 16.84 1.25
C PRO A 12 7.75 17.34 0.18
N ILE A 13 8.21 16.43 -0.66
CA ILE A 13 9.06 16.75 -1.82
C ILE A 13 8.32 16.36 -3.09
N ASN A 14 8.44 17.20 -4.12
CA ASN A 14 7.95 16.90 -5.44
C ASN A 14 9.13 16.51 -6.32
N VAL A 15 8.97 15.42 -7.06
CA VAL A 15 9.95 14.91 -8.01
C VAL A 15 9.24 14.75 -9.35
N GLU A 16 9.85 15.26 -10.41
CA GLU A 16 9.38 15.09 -11.77
C GLU A 16 10.45 14.37 -12.57
N GLU A 17 10.08 13.26 -13.20
CA GLU A 17 10.97 12.43 -14.01
C GLU A 17 10.30 12.08 -15.34
N PHE A 18 11.13 11.90 -16.37
CA PHE A 18 10.65 11.53 -17.69
C PHE A 18 10.93 10.06 -17.98
N TYR A 19 9.99 9.38 -18.60
CA TYR A 19 10.16 8.01 -19.06
C TYR A 19 9.97 7.92 -20.58
N PRO A 20 10.62 6.95 -21.26
CA PRO A 20 10.49 6.80 -22.69
C PRO A 20 9.08 6.30 -23.04
N LEU A 21 8.45 6.96 -24.01
CA LEU A 21 7.20 6.52 -24.66
C LEU A 21 7.49 5.94 -26.03
N ASP A 22 6.67 4.99 -26.47
CA ASP A 22 6.68 4.53 -27.87
C ASP A 22 6.07 5.60 -28.77
N ASP A 23 6.67 5.83 -29.94
CA ASP A 23 6.21 6.83 -30.93
C ASP A 23 4.77 6.59 -31.42
N SER A 24 4.23 5.39 -31.23
CA SER A 24 2.84 5.03 -31.54
C SER A 24 1.82 5.53 -30.51
N GLU A 25 2.25 6.01 -29.34
CA GLU A 25 1.41 6.39 -28.21
C GLU A 25 1.39 7.91 -28.00
N GLN A 26 0.97 8.68 -29.00
CA GLN A 26 0.98 10.16 -28.96
C GLN A 26 -0.23 10.79 -28.25
N ASP A 27 -1.05 10.04 -27.56
CA ASP A 27 -2.13 10.60 -26.73
C ASP A 27 -1.53 11.32 -25.52
N GLY A 28 -1.86 12.59 -25.33
CA GLY A 28 -1.27 13.47 -24.30
C GLY A 28 -1.54 13.06 -22.83
N HIS A 29 -2.27 11.97 -22.59
CA HIS A 29 -2.63 11.46 -21.27
C HIS A 29 -1.74 10.28 -20.87
N LYS A 30 -0.47 10.54 -20.59
CA LYS A 30 0.53 9.52 -20.24
C LYS A 30 1.28 9.80 -18.94
N THR A 31 0.89 10.85 -18.22
CA THR A 31 1.52 11.18 -16.96
C THR A 31 1.03 10.24 -15.86
N HIS A 32 1.96 9.69 -15.10
CA HIS A 32 1.68 9.01 -13.84
C HIS A 32 1.89 10.01 -12.71
N ILE A 33 0.88 10.18 -11.88
CA ILE A 33 0.93 11.05 -10.70
C ILE A 33 0.74 10.17 -9.49
N VAL A 34 1.76 10.07 -8.66
CA VAL A 34 1.73 9.21 -7.47
C VAL A 34 2.20 9.96 -6.23
N MET A 35 1.51 9.74 -5.14
CA MET A 35 1.91 10.14 -3.80
C MET A 35 2.42 8.92 -3.04
N SER A 36 3.45 9.12 -2.23
CA SER A 36 4.09 8.04 -1.50
C SER A 36 4.39 8.47 -0.07
N TRP A 37 4.09 7.60 0.88
CA TRP A 37 4.38 7.80 2.30
C TRP A 37 5.30 6.72 2.80
N LEU A 38 6.44 7.13 3.34
CA LEU A 38 7.35 6.23 4.01
C LEU A 38 6.83 5.97 5.44
N LEU A 39 6.47 4.72 5.71
CA LEU A 39 5.88 4.26 6.96
C LEU A 39 6.95 3.76 7.96
N GLY A 40 6.58 2.81 8.78
CA GLY A 40 7.47 2.16 9.75
C GLY A 40 8.31 1.02 9.16
N PRO A 41 9.16 0.40 9.99
CA PRO A 41 10.00 -0.71 9.57
C PRO A 41 9.19 -1.98 9.30
N THR A 42 9.52 -2.70 8.23
CA THR A 42 8.85 -3.94 7.80
C THR A 42 9.01 -5.10 8.80
N ASN A 43 10.05 -5.07 9.65
CA ASN A 43 10.26 -6.10 10.66
C ASN A 43 9.43 -5.92 11.95
N ASP A 44 8.65 -4.85 12.06
CA ASP A 44 7.62 -4.69 13.08
C ASP A 44 6.31 -5.30 12.55
N LEU A 45 6.01 -6.53 12.96
CA LEU A 45 4.87 -7.30 12.45
C LEU A 45 3.52 -6.63 12.77
N HIS A 46 3.40 -5.98 13.93
CA HIS A 46 2.15 -5.30 14.28
C HIS A 46 1.95 -4.06 13.38
N ALA A 47 2.99 -3.27 13.20
CA ALA A 47 2.94 -2.12 12.30
C ALA A 47 2.69 -2.56 10.84
N SER A 48 3.28 -3.68 10.39
CA SER A 48 3.07 -4.22 9.05
C SER A 48 1.62 -4.64 8.81
N LEU A 49 1.06 -5.45 9.71
CA LEU A 49 -0.35 -5.87 9.60
C LEU A 49 -1.33 -4.69 9.73
N THR A 50 -1.01 -3.70 10.57
CA THR A 50 -1.82 -2.46 10.64
C THR A 50 -1.79 -1.71 9.32
N ALA A 51 -0.63 -1.62 8.68
CA ALA A 51 -0.48 -0.97 7.37
C ALA A 51 -1.19 -1.75 6.26
N GLU A 52 -1.13 -3.10 6.28
CA GLU A 52 -1.85 -3.97 5.35
C GLU A 52 -3.36 -3.81 5.50
N LEU A 53 -3.87 -3.85 6.73
CA LEU A 53 -5.28 -3.60 7.02
C LEU A 53 -5.72 -2.23 6.51
N LEU A 54 -4.93 -1.20 6.78
CA LEU A 54 -5.25 0.16 6.34
C LEU A 54 -5.25 0.26 4.81
N ALA A 55 -4.26 -0.33 4.14
CA ALA A 55 -4.18 -0.35 2.69
C ALA A 55 -5.38 -1.08 2.07
N GLY A 56 -5.79 -2.22 2.64
CA GLY A 56 -6.97 -2.97 2.22
C GLY A 56 -8.24 -2.14 2.38
N VAL A 57 -8.47 -1.56 3.54
CA VAL A 57 -9.64 -0.71 3.80
C VAL A 57 -9.72 0.48 2.84
N LEU A 58 -8.59 1.05 2.42
CA LEU A 58 -8.54 2.23 1.55
C LEU A 58 -8.63 1.91 0.06
N LEU A 59 -8.16 0.72 -0.38
CA LEU A 59 -7.90 0.44 -1.81
C LEU A 59 -8.38 -0.93 -2.31
N GLU A 60 -8.89 -1.85 -1.44
CA GLU A 60 -9.14 -3.25 -1.82
C GLU A 60 -10.21 -3.42 -2.89
N ASP A 61 -11.27 -2.63 -2.81
CA ASP A 61 -12.41 -2.74 -3.71
C ASP A 61 -12.96 -1.38 -4.15
N SER A 62 -13.88 -1.38 -5.13
CA SER A 62 -14.49 -0.16 -5.67
C SER A 62 -15.36 0.62 -4.66
N ALA A 63 -15.65 0.07 -3.48
CA ALA A 63 -16.32 0.77 -2.38
C ALA A 63 -15.31 1.37 -1.40
N SER A 64 -14.04 0.97 -1.47
CA SER A 64 -12.96 1.52 -0.66
C SER A 64 -12.73 3.00 -0.99
N PRO A 65 -12.54 3.87 0.01
CA PRO A 65 -12.61 5.33 -0.18
C PRO A 65 -11.65 5.88 -1.23
N LEU A 66 -10.38 5.49 -1.19
CA LEU A 66 -9.40 5.96 -2.18
C LEU A 66 -9.62 5.33 -3.55
N GLN A 67 -9.92 4.03 -3.59
CA GLN A 67 -10.19 3.33 -4.85
C GLN A 67 -11.38 3.99 -5.56
N GLN A 68 -12.49 4.20 -4.85
CA GLN A 68 -13.68 4.85 -5.38
C GLN A 68 -13.38 6.28 -5.88
N ALA A 69 -12.65 7.08 -5.10
CA ALA A 69 -12.33 8.43 -5.47
C ALA A 69 -11.48 8.49 -6.77
N LEU A 70 -10.49 7.59 -6.89
CA LEU A 70 -9.63 7.50 -8.07
C LEU A 70 -10.38 6.96 -9.30
N GLU A 71 -11.24 5.94 -9.12
CA GLU A 71 -12.00 5.35 -10.24
C GLU A 71 -13.09 6.27 -10.79
N THR A 72 -13.62 7.18 -9.97
CA THR A 72 -14.76 8.03 -10.36
C THR A 72 -14.36 9.44 -10.77
N CYS A 73 -13.09 9.85 -10.62
CA CYS A 73 -12.63 11.14 -11.04
C CYS A 73 -12.26 11.17 -12.54
N ASP A 74 -12.27 12.36 -13.13
CA ASP A 74 -11.88 12.60 -14.51
C ASP A 74 -10.41 13.10 -14.65
N LEU A 75 -9.56 12.82 -13.63
CA LEU A 75 -8.18 13.31 -13.56
C LEU A 75 -7.15 12.36 -14.17
N GLY A 76 -7.57 11.21 -14.66
CA GLY A 76 -6.73 10.21 -15.28
C GLY A 76 -7.56 9.08 -15.87
N THR A 77 -6.89 8.07 -16.41
CA THR A 77 -7.55 6.93 -17.06
C THR A 77 -7.92 5.83 -16.06
N ALA A 78 -7.07 5.63 -15.05
CA ALA A 78 -7.25 4.60 -14.02
C ALA A 78 -6.40 4.92 -12.78
N PRO A 79 -6.70 4.30 -11.62
CA PRO A 79 -5.78 4.26 -10.49
C PRO A 79 -4.42 3.69 -10.92
N SER A 80 -3.34 4.22 -10.38
CA SER A 80 -1.99 3.74 -10.68
C SER A 80 -1.83 2.27 -10.25
N PRO A 81 -1.18 1.42 -11.07
CA PRO A 81 -0.88 0.05 -10.67
C PRO A 81 0.11 -0.05 -9.49
N LEU A 82 0.68 1.08 -9.07
CA LEU A 82 1.54 1.18 -7.89
C LEU A 82 0.74 1.42 -6.60
N CYS A 83 -0.58 1.65 -6.67
CA CYS A 83 -1.40 1.85 -5.49
C CYS A 83 -1.33 0.64 -4.56
N GLY A 84 -1.17 0.90 -3.26
CA GLY A 84 -1.11 -0.11 -2.23
C GLY A 84 0.08 0.04 -1.28
N LEU A 85 0.33 -1.04 -0.52
CA LEU A 85 1.45 -1.13 0.40
C LEU A 85 2.59 -1.93 -0.24
N ASP A 86 3.79 -1.35 -0.26
CA ASP A 86 5.04 -2.06 -0.55
C ASP A 86 5.80 -2.29 0.76
N ASN A 87 5.89 -3.56 1.17
CA ASN A 87 6.61 -4.03 2.36
C ASN A 87 7.86 -4.85 2.00
N SER A 88 8.31 -4.82 0.74
CA SER A 88 9.49 -5.56 0.26
C SER A 88 10.82 -4.95 0.72
N ASN A 89 10.83 -3.71 1.14
CA ASN A 89 11.99 -2.97 1.61
C ASN A 89 12.11 -2.99 3.13
N LYS A 90 13.18 -2.38 3.66
CA LYS A 90 13.40 -2.25 5.10
C LYS A 90 12.30 -1.45 5.81
N GLU A 91 11.76 -0.46 5.14
CA GLU A 91 10.65 0.37 5.60
C GLU A 91 9.53 0.29 4.58
N MET A 92 8.32 0.17 5.08
CA MET A 92 7.12 0.09 4.26
C MET A 92 6.84 1.42 3.57
N THR A 93 6.26 1.34 2.39
CA THR A 93 5.82 2.51 1.62
C THR A 93 4.37 2.30 1.21
N PHE A 94 3.51 3.23 1.54
CA PHE A 94 2.16 3.30 0.99
C PHE A 94 2.17 4.23 -0.21
N VAL A 95 1.57 3.80 -1.30
CA VAL A 95 1.50 4.55 -2.57
C VAL A 95 0.06 4.67 -3.02
N CYS A 96 -0.30 5.82 -3.55
CA CYS A 96 -1.62 6.08 -4.12
C CYS A 96 -1.50 7.11 -5.25
N GLY A 97 -2.22 6.94 -6.34
CA GLY A 97 -2.15 7.85 -7.47
C GLY A 97 -2.93 7.41 -8.69
N MET A 98 -2.71 8.11 -9.78
CA MET A 98 -3.38 7.95 -11.07
C MET A 98 -2.39 7.68 -12.19
N GLU A 99 -2.83 6.91 -13.19
CA GLU A 99 -2.18 6.82 -14.50
C GLU A 99 -3.05 7.45 -15.59
N GLY A 100 -2.42 7.79 -16.70
CA GLY A 100 -3.13 8.41 -17.82
C GLY A 100 -3.64 9.83 -17.53
N SER A 101 -2.93 10.55 -16.68
CA SER A 101 -3.16 11.97 -16.34
C SER A 101 -2.39 12.91 -17.26
N THR A 102 -2.49 14.21 -16.97
CA THR A 102 -1.65 15.26 -17.55
C THR A 102 -0.81 15.94 -16.45
N PRO A 103 0.33 16.57 -16.78
CA PRO A 103 1.13 17.27 -15.76
C PRO A 103 0.35 18.38 -15.03
N GLU A 104 -0.64 18.98 -15.71
CA GLU A 104 -1.50 20.04 -15.19
C GLU A 104 -2.42 19.55 -14.08
N ASP A 105 -2.76 18.26 -14.06
CA ASP A 105 -3.66 17.66 -13.09
C ASP A 105 -2.96 17.28 -11.76
N THR A 106 -1.64 17.46 -11.65
CA THR A 106 -0.86 17.03 -10.49
C THR A 106 -1.44 17.54 -9.17
N GLN A 107 -1.76 18.83 -9.09
CA GLN A 107 -2.33 19.41 -7.87
C GLN A 107 -3.74 18.90 -7.59
N ALA A 108 -4.55 18.69 -8.62
CA ALA A 108 -5.90 18.20 -8.47
C ALA A 108 -5.94 16.73 -7.96
N VAL A 109 -5.01 15.88 -8.44
CA VAL A 109 -4.85 14.51 -7.95
C VAL A 109 -4.37 14.51 -6.50
N GLU A 110 -3.39 15.35 -6.14
CA GLU A 110 -2.93 15.52 -4.76
C GLU A 110 -4.09 15.93 -3.84
N ASP A 111 -4.84 16.98 -4.22
CA ASP A 111 -5.97 17.48 -3.44
C ASP A 111 -7.07 16.43 -3.29
N LEU A 112 -7.37 15.64 -4.32
CA LEU A 112 -8.32 14.53 -4.28
C LEU A 112 -7.90 13.48 -3.23
N ILE A 113 -6.66 13.01 -3.30
CA ILE A 113 -6.14 11.98 -2.39
C ILE A 113 -6.15 12.50 -0.95
N ILE A 114 -5.62 13.69 -0.72
CA ILE A 114 -5.53 14.28 0.63
C ILE A 114 -6.91 14.55 1.21
N SER A 115 -7.86 15.10 0.42
CA SER A 115 -9.22 15.35 0.91
C SER A 115 -9.95 14.04 1.24
N THR A 116 -9.79 13.01 0.41
CA THR A 116 -10.38 11.69 0.68
C THR A 116 -9.84 11.09 2.00
N LEU A 117 -8.52 11.17 2.21
CA LEU A 117 -7.92 10.71 3.48
C LEU A 117 -8.40 11.53 4.67
N GLN A 118 -8.58 12.84 4.53
CA GLN A 118 -9.12 13.70 5.58
C GLN A 118 -10.57 13.35 5.92
N ASP A 119 -11.38 13.03 4.92
CA ASP A 119 -12.76 12.60 5.11
C ASP A 119 -12.81 11.24 5.83
N VAL A 120 -11.94 10.30 5.46
CA VAL A 120 -11.79 9.02 6.18
C VAL A 120 -11.43 9.24 7.66
N VAL A 121 -10.50 10.15 7.95
CA VAL A 121 -10.11 10.47 9.34
C VAL A 121 -11.28 11.10 10.12
N LYS A 122 -12.10 11.91 9.46
CA LYS A 122 -13.21 12.62 10.10
C LYS A 122 -14.44 11.75 10.30
N GLU A 123 -14.76 10.92 9.31
CA GLU A 123 -16.01 10.13 9.28
C GLU A 123 -15.81 8.71 9.83
N GLY A 124 -14.57 8.24 9.87
CA GLY A 124 -14.20 6.87 10.16
C GLY A 124 -14.43 5.95 8.97
N VAL A 125 -14.18 4.66 9.19
CA VAL A 125 -14.44 3.57 8.25
C VAL A 125 -15.52 2.67 8.83
N PRO A 126 -16.48 2.16 8.02
CA PRO A 126 -17.45 1.20 8.50
C PRO A 126 -16.78 -0.03 9.12
N GLN A 127 -17.25 -0.44 10.30
CA GLN A 127 -16.71 -1.62 11.00
C GLN A 127 -16.76 -2.88 10.12
N GLU A 128 -17.80 -3.03 9.31
CA GLU A 128 -17.96 -4.16 8.39
C GLU A 128 -16.82 -4.23 7.35
N SER A 129 -16.34 -3.09 6.86
CA SER A 129 -15.20 -3.04 5.93
C SER A 129 -13.90 -3.48 6.60
N ILE A 130 -13.67 -3.02 7.83
CA ILE A 130 -12.50 -3.43 8.62
C ILE A 130 -12.52 -4.93 8.89
N GLU A 131 -13.68 -5.48 9.30
CA GLU A 131 -13.84 -6.90 9.57
C GLU A 131 -13.68 -7.76 8.30
N ALA A 132 -14.14 -7.27 7.14
CA ALA A 132 -13.96 -7.96 5.87
C ALA A 132 -12.49 -8.09 5.49
N VAL A 133 -11.72 -7.00 5.56
CA VAL A 133 -10.27 -7.01 5.28
C VAL A 133 -9.52 -7.87 6.29
N LEU A 134 -9.84 -7.78 7.59
CA LEU A 134 -9.25 -8.65 8.61
C LEU A 134 -9.51 -10.13 8.33
N HIS A 135 -10.74 -10.46 7.92
CA HIS A 135 -11.08 -11.84 7.58
C HIS A 135 -10.30 -12.34 6.36
N GLN A 136 -10.11 -11.48 5.36
CA GLN A 136 -9.31 -11.79 4.19
C GLN A 136 -7.85 -12.05 4.57
N LEU A 137 -7.22 -11.18 5.36
CA LEU A 137 -5.86 -11.40 5.88
C LEU A 137 -5.72 -12.71 6.67
N GLU A 138 -6.74 -13.06 7.47
CA GLU A 138 -6.78 -14.35 8.17
C GLU A 138 -6.89 -15.56 7.21
N MET A 139 -7.65 -15.42 6.12
CA MET A 139 -7.80 -16.48 5.13
C MET A 139 -6.52 -16.69 4.35
N GLU A 140 -5.89 -15.61 3.88
CA GLU A 140 -4.61 -15.66 3.16
C GLU A 140 -3.53 -16.39 3.96
N GLN A 141 -3.51 -16.17 5.27
CA GLN A 141 -2.61 -16.91 6.16
C GLN A 141 -2.88 -18.42 6.28
N ARG A 142 -4.13 -18.82 6.12
CA ARG A 142 -4.54 -20.23 6.25
C ARG A 142 -4.46 -20.99 4.94
N GLU A 143 -4.37 -20.28 3.81
CA GLU A 143 -4.27 -20.90 2.50
C GLU A 143 -2.90 -21.55 2.30
N ILE A 144 -2.88 -22.87 2.27
CA ILE A 144 -1.70 -23.65 1.94
C ILE A 144 -1.72 -23.90 0.44
N GLY A 145 -1.05 -23.02 -0.34
CA GLY A 145 -0.76 -23.30 -1.73
C GLY A 145 -1.66 -22.64 -2.78
N GLY A 146 -2.11 -21.40 -2.55
CA GLY A 146 -2.81 -20.57 -3.55
C GLY A 146 -1.93 -19.63 -4.38
N GLY A 147 -0.68 -19.44 -3.98
CA GLY A 147 0.24 -18.47 -4.58
C GLY A 147 0.94 -18.93 -5.85
N SER A 148 1.69 -18.01 -6.46
CA SER A 148 2.51 -18.25 -7.66
C SER A 148 3.70 -19.18 -7.40
N TYR A 149 4.06 -19.39 -6.14
CA TYR A 149 5.18 -20.22 -5.70
C TYR A 149 4.71 -21.41 -4.84
N PRO A 150 5.51 -22.50 -4.75
CA PRO A 150 5.26 -23.54 -3.77
C PRO A 150 5.25 -22.99 -2.35
N TYR A 151 4.27 -23.39 -1.54
CA TYR A 151 4.05 -22.91 -0.17
C TYR A 151 5.33 -22.84 0.69
N GLY A 152 6.19 -23.86 0.62
CA GLY A 152 7.45 -23.85 1.36
C GLY A 152 8.41 -22.74 0.91
N LEU A 153 8.36 -22.33 -0.35
CA LEU A 153 9.16 -21.23 -0.86
C LEU A 153 8.60 -19.87 -0.39
N GLU A 154 7.28 -19.71 -0.36
CA GLU A 154 6.62 -18.52 0.19
C GLU A 154 7.03 -18.32 1.65
N LEU A 155 6.93 -19.33 2.50
CA LEU A 155 7.38 -19.28 3.89
C LEU A 155 8.86 -18.89 4.04
N ILE A 156 9.73 -19.42 3.15
CA ILE A 156 11.16 -19.05 3.16
C ILE A 156 11.35 -17.59 2.78
N LEU A 157 10.62 -17.09 1.79
CA LEU A 157 10.71 -15.69 1.35
C LEU A 157 10.27 -14.74 2.47
N ASP A 158 9.13 -15.00 3.11
CA ASP A 158 8.59 -14.18 4.22
C ASP A 158 9.55 -14.17 5.41
N ALA A 159 10.01 -15.36 5.83
CA ALA A 159 10.99 -15.48 6.89
C ALA A 159 12.32 -14.77 6.54
N THR A 160 12.75 -14.84 5.28
CA THR A 160 14.01 -14.23 4.81
C THR A 160 13.89 -12.71 4.79
N THR A 161 12.79 -12.15 4.31
CA THR A 161 12.54 -10.71 4.31
C THR A 161 12.67 -10.13 5.71
N THR A 162 12.02 -10.77 6.69
CA THR A 162 12.13 -10.37 8.09
C THR A 162 13.55 -10.55 8.65
N ALA A 163 14.22 -11.65 8.34
CA ALA A 163 15.58 -11.95 8.83
C ALA A 163 16.62 -10.99 8.28
N VAL A 164 16.54 -10.62 7.00
CA VAL A 164 17.47 -9.66 6.35
C VAL A 164 17.43 -8.29 7.03
N HIS A 165 16.29 -7.92 7.57
CA HIS A 165 16.10 -6.67 8.30
C HIS A 165 16.22 -6.83 9.84
N TYR A 166 16.87 -7.90 10.29
CA TYR A 166 17.13 -8.19 11.70
C TYR A 166 15.88 -8.43 12.56
N GLY A 167 14.78 -8.80 11.95
CA GLY A 167 13.56 -9.20 12.64
C GLY A 167 13.58 -10.66 13.06
N ALA A 168 12.55 -11.08 13.80
CA ALA A 168 12.38 -12.45 14.25
C ALA A 168 11.72 -13.30 13.13
N ALA A 169 12.53 -13.92 12.28
CA ALA A 169 12.08 -14.68 11.11
C ALA A 169 10.99 -15.71 11.40
N LEU A 170 11.07 -16.42 12.54
CA LEU A 170 10.06 -17.40 12.93
C LEU A 170 8.76 -16.78 13.45
N ALA A 171 8.81 -15.55 13.99
CA ALA A 171 7.61 -14.84 14.40
C ALA A 171 6.77 -14.40 13.18
N ALA A 172 7.42 -14.09 12.06
CA ALA A 172 6.76 -13.78 10.81
C ALA A 172 5.92 -14.95 10.24
N LEU A 173 6.22 -16.19 10.64
CA LEU A 173 5.48 -17.37 10.23
C LEU A 173 4.24 -17.67 11.11
N SER A 174 3.97 -16.87 12.15
CA SER A 174 2.84 -17.06 13.06
C SER A 174 2.21 -15.71 13.37
N LEU A 175 1.41 -15.22 12.45
CA LEU A 175 0.76 -13.92 12.58
C LEU A 175 -0.51 -13.95 13.43
N THR A 176 -1.05 -15.13 13.77
CA THR A 176 -2.28 -15.27 14.56
C THR A 176 -2.30 -14.43 15.85
N PRO A 177 -1.25 -14.40 16.69
CA PRO A 177 -1.28 -13.58 17.90
C PRO A 177 -1.32 -12.08 17.60
N VAL A 178 -0.68 -11.65 16.50
CA VAL A 178 -0.66 -10.25 16.10
C VAL A 178 -2.01 -9.83 15.52
N LEU A 179 -2.67 -10.68 14.76
CA LEU A 179 -4.04 -10.46 14.26
C LEU A 179 -5.06 -10.41 15.41
N GLU A 180 -4.93 -11.27 16.43
CA GLU A 180 -5.78 -11.23 17.62
C GLU A 180 -5.61 -9.90 18.38
N GLN A 181 -4.38 -9.42 18.51
CA GLN A 181 -4.10 -8.13 19.10
C GLN A 181 -4.69 -6.99 18.26
N LEU A 182 -4.44 -6.98 16.95
CA LEU A 182 -4.97 -5.98 16.03
C LEU A 182 -6.51 -5.92 16.10
N ARG A 183 -7.17 -7.07 16.17
CA ARG A 183 -8.64 -7.15 16.35
C ARG A 183 -9.12 -6.55 17.68
N SER A 184 -8.30 -6.60 18.72
CA SER A 184 -8.65 -6.01 20.02
C SER A 184 -8.40 -4.50 20.08
N ASP A 185 -7.58 -3.98 19.17
CA ASP A 185 -7.21 -2.55 19.10
C ASP A 185 -8.21 -1.75 18.24
N ILE A 186 -9.08 -2.43 17.48
CA ILE A 186 -10.12 -1.88 16.62
C ILE A 186 -11.47 -1.89 17.33
#